data_d041547d90021b559be7e75ba1263c1d
#
_entry.id   d041547d90021b559be7e75ba1263c1d
#
_cell.length_a   1.000
_cell.length_b   1.000
_cell.length_c   1.000
_cell.angle_alpha   90.00
_cell.angle_beta   90.00
_cell.angle_gamma   90.00
#
_symmetry.space_group_name_H-M   'P 1'
#
loop_
_entity.id
_entity.type
_entity.pdbx_description
1 polymer ?
#
loop_
_entity_poly.entity_id
_entity_poly.type
_entity_poly.pdbx_seq_one_letter_code
_entity_poly.pdbx_strand_id
1 'polypeptide(L)'
;MASPNLVNAVNKSIGMVLAKTAGLVLAALLLSGCQVAAVQSGRQLIHYAAFMRPALTQTTDLLQRQRTIVDREVREPLLVFDAGWRADVADLAQDLTVLNELALAYLPPAEAAELHASLLQALKLQLAGATALRSFTETYSVSDFSPVLKQVDKAQQILPELLSMLSALKN
;
A
#
# COMPACT_ATOMS: atom_id res chain seq x y z
N MET A 1 7.19 -17.44 76.09
CA MET A 1 6.41 -16.26 75.60
C MET A 1 7.27 -15.55 74.54
N ALA A 2 6.93 -15.67 73.26
CA ALA A 2 7.68 -15.03 72.21
C ALA A 2 7.24 -13.56 72.06
N SER A 3 8.19 -12.64 71.98
CA SER A 3 7.94 -11.19 71.96
C SER A 3 7.20 -10.77 70.69
N PRO A 4 6.09 -10.00 70.77
CA PRO A 4 5.25 -9.61 69.65
C PRO A 4 5.98 -8.75 68.58
N ASN A 5 7.13 -8.20 68.91
CA ASN A 5 7.92 -7.34 68.00
C ASN A 5 8.68 -8.11 66.91
N LEU A 6 8.97 -9.38 67.11
CA LEU A 6 9.68 -10.21 66.12
C LEU A 6 8.77 -10.62 64.97
N VAL A 7 7.49 -10.88 65.22
CA VAL A 7 6.51 -11.27 64.17
C VAL A 7 6.21 -10.13 63.22
N ASN A 8 6.12 -8.91 63.74
CA ASN A 8 5.86 -7.70 62.90
C ASN A 8 7.07 -7.33 62.00
N ALA A 9 8.30 -7.54 62.47
CA ALA A 9 9.50 -7.27 61.67
C ALA A 9 9.65 -8.25 60.51
N VAL A 10 9.33 -9.53 60.73
CA VAL A 10 9.38 -10.57 59.70
C VAL A 10 8.33 -10.35 58.62
N ASN A 11 7.08 -10.03 58.98
CA ASN A 11 6.01 -9.76 58.02
C ASN A 11 6.27 -8.51 57.16
N LYS A 12 6.87 -7.45 57.71
CA LYS A 12 7.24 -6.24 56.98
C LYS A 12 8.37 -6.49 56.00
N SER A 13 9.32 -7.38 56.32
CA SER A 13 10.43 -7.76 55.44
C SER A 13 9.95 -8.62 54.26
N ILE A 14 9.04 -9.57 54.51
CA ILE A 14 8.47 -10.43 53.49
C ILE A 14 7.60 -9.62 52.46
N GLY A 15 6.80 -8.68 52.98
CA GLY A 15 5.97 -7.81 52.14
C GLY A 15 6.80 -6.92 51.22
N MET A 16 7.95 -6.42 51.67
CA MET A 16 8.82 -5.55 50.89
C MET A 16 9.61 -6.32 49.81
N VAL A 17 9.96 -7.58 50.05
CA VAL A 17 10.61 -8.45 49.06
C VAL A 17 9.62 -8.87 47.96
N LEU A 18 8.39 -9.25 48.32
CA LEU A 18 7.33 -9.59 47.39
C LEU A 18 6.93 -8.41 46.47
N ALA A 19 6.87 -7.20 46.99
CA ALA A 19 6.55 -6.01 46.18
C ALA A 19 7.67 -5.68 45.16
N LYS A 20 8.93 -5.86 45.56
CA LYS A 20 10.07 -5.63 44.63
C LYS A 20 10.17 -6.68 43.53
N THR A 21 9.91 -7.95 43.83
CA THR A 21 9.93 -9.02 42.84
C THR A 21 8.75 -8.92 41.84
N ALA A 22 7.55 -8.55 42.32
CA ALA A 22 6.38 -8.32 41.46
C ALA A 22 6.61 -7.16 40.49
N GLY A 23 7.24 -6.07 40.93
CA GLY A 23 7.58 -4.93 40.09
C GLY A 23 8.60 -5.27 39.01
N LEU A 24 9.61 -6.11 39.30
CA LEU A 24 10.63 -6.56 38.35
C LEU A 24 10.04 -7.50 37.29
N VAL A 25 9.16 -8.41 37.68
CA VAL A 25 8.48 -9.33 36.75
C VAL A 25 7.53 -8.54 35.82
N LEU A 26 6.80 -7.55 36.34
CA LEU A 26 5.92 -6.72 35.51
C LEU A 26 6.71 -5.87 34.52
N ALA A 27 7.83 -5.29 34.92
CA ALA A 27 8.73 -4.54 34.04
C ALA A 27 9.34 -5.44 32.94
N ALA A 28 9.74 -6.66 33.28
CA ALA A 28 10.26 -7.64 32.32
C ALA A 28 9.19 -8.07 31.29
N LEU A 29 7.94 -8.26 31.71
CA LEU A 29 6.81 -8.59 30.83
C LEU A 29 6.47 -7.43 29.87
N LEU A 30 6.51 -6.18 30.35
CA LEU A 30 6.26 -5.01 29.49
C LEU A 30 7.37 -4.81 28.47
N LEU A 31 8.63 -5.01 28.82
CA LEU A 31 9.76 -4.92 27.90
C LEU A 31 9.74 -6.05 26.87
N SER A 32 9.36 -7.27 27.26
CA SER A 32 9.24 -8.41 26.34
C SER A 32 8.09 -8.21 25.34
N GLY A 33 6.97 -7.63 25.76
CA GLY A 33 5.83 -7.31 24.91
C GLY A 33 6.17 -6.30 23.81
N CYS A 34 6.94 -5.27 24.14
CA CYS A 34 7.39 -4.27 23.15
C CYS A 34 8.36 -4.87 22.11
N GLN A 35 9.23 -5.77 22.50
CA GLN A 35 10.16 -6.42 21.56
C GLN A 35 9.44 -7.37 20.59
N VAL A 36 8.46 -8.14 21.05
CA VAL A 36 7.67 -9.03 20.20
C VAL A 36 6.83 -8.23 19.19
N ALA A 37 6.21 -7.13 19.62
CA ALA A 37 5.46 -6.27 18.73
C ALA A 37 6.34 -5.63 17.64
N ALA A 38 7.53 -5.14 17.99
CA ALA A 38 8.46 -4.55 17.04
C ALA A 38 8.99 -5.56 16.01
N VAL A 39 9.27 -6.79 16.41
CA VAL A 39 9.70 -7.88 15.50
C VAL A 39 8.55 -8.29 14.57
N GLN A 40 7.33 -8.31 15.06
CA GLN A 40 6.14 -8.64 14.26
C GLN A 40 5.84 -7.55 13.22
N SER A 41 5.94 -6.29 13.60
CA SER A 41 5.81 -5.13 12.68
C SER A 41 6.89 -5.17 11.58
N GLY A 42 8.15 -5.43 11.94
CA GLY A 42 9.23 -5.55 10.97
C GLY A 42 9.01 -6.67 9.93
N ARG A 43 8.50 -7.83 10.35
CA ARG A 43 8.15 -8.92 9.42
C ARG A 43 7.00 -8.53 8.48
N GLN A 44 5.97 -7.88 8.99
CA GLN A 44 4.84 -7.41 8.19
C GLN A 44 5.30 -6.40 7.13
N LEU A 45 6.20 -5.47 7.49
CA LEU A 45 6.78 -4.52 6.54
C LEU A 45 7.60 -5.20 5.43
N ILE A 46 8.37 -6.23 5.76
CA ILE A 46 9.13 -7.01 4.76
C ILE A 46 8.17 -7.69 3.77
N HIS A 47 7.12 -8.35 4.27
CA HIS A 47 6.11 -8.98 3.41
C HIS A 47 5.37 -7.94 2.56
N TYR A 48 5.04 -6.79 3.15
CA TYR A 48 4.40 -5.71 2.41
C TYR A 48 5.32 -5.14 1.31
N ALA A 49 6.60 -4.92 1.61
CA ALA A 49 7.57 -4.46 0.61
C ALA A 49 7.76 -5.47 -0.54
N ALA A 50 7.67 -6.77 -0.25
CA ALA A 50 7.70 -7.82 -1.28
C ALA A 50 6.48 -7.78 -2.20
N PHE A 51 5.31 -7.39 -1.71
CA PHE A 51 4.11 -7.13 -2.51
C PHE A 51 4.24 -5.81 -3.29
N MET A 52 4.65 -4.73 -2.62
CA MET A 52 4.65 -3.38 -3.19
C MET A 52 5.58 -3.21 -4.38
N ARG A 53 6.77 -3.83 -4.36
CA ARG A 53 7.75 -3.68 -5.45
C ARG A 53 7.20 -4.14 -6.80
N PRO A 54 6.73 -5.40 -6.96
CA PRO A 54 6.14 -5.84 -8.22
C PRO A 54 4.87 -5.05 -8.56
N ALA A 55 4.03 -4.69 -7.59
CA ALA A 55 2.83 -3.89 -7.83
C ALA A 55 3.17 -2.50 -8.41
N LEU A 56 4.17 -1.81 -7.86
CA LEU A 56 4.64 -0.52 -8.39
C LEU A 56 5.28 -0.64 -9.78
N THR A 57 6.10 -1.67 -10.01
CA THR A 57 6.67 -1.93 -11.33
C THR A 57 5.54 -2.11 -12.34
N GLN A 58 4.59 -2.99 -12.05
CA GLN A 58 3.44 -3.24 -12.92
C GLN A 58 2.57 -1.99 -13.13
N THR A 59 2.34 -1.19 -12.07
CA THR A 59 1.61 0.09 -12.17
C THR A 59 2.33 1.05 -13.13
N THR A 60 3.65 1.12 -13.07
CA THR A 60 4.47 1.96 -13.94
C THR A 60 4.42 1.48 -15.39
N ASP A 61 4.55 0.18 -15.62
CA ASP A 61 4.51 -0.42 -16.94
C ASP A 61 3.14 -0.24 -17.61
N LEU A 62 2.06 -0.42 -16.85
CA LEU A 62 0.69 -0.19 -17.32
C LEU A 62 0.44 1.29 -17.63
N LEU A 63 0.98 2.23 -16.84
CA LEU A 63 0.90 3.65 -17.17
C LEU A 63 1.65 3.99 -18.46
N GLN A 64 2.83 3.43 -18.65
CA GLN A 64 3.61 3.63 -19.88
C GLN A 64 2.88 3.04 -21.10
N ARG A 65 2.28 1.85 -20.97
CA ARG A 65 1.44 1.24 -22.00
C ARG A 65 0.24 2.13 -22.32
N GLN A 66 -0.45 2.64 -21.30
CA GLN A 66 -1.59 3.54 -21.45
C GLN A 66 -1.20 4.81 -22.22
N ARG A 67 -0.07 5.43 -21.89
CA ARG A 67 0.46 6.58 -22.64
C ARG A 67 0.75 6.24 -24.08
N THR A 68 1.40 5.12 -24.36
CA THR A 68 1.70 4.69 -25.71
C THR A 68 0.43 4.52 -26.55
N ILE A 69 -0.64 3.94 -25.98
CA ILE A 69 -1.94 3.78 -26.64
C ILE A 69 -2.55 5.15 -26.96
N VAL A 70 -2.52 6.08 -25.97
CA VAL A 70 -3.03 7.45 -26.12
C VAL A 70 -2.24 8.24 -27.15
N ASP A 71 -0.91 8.21 -27.07
CA ASP A 71 -0.03 8.94 -28.01
C ASP A 71 -0.17 8.43 -29.46
N ARG A 72 -0.46 7.16 -29.64
CA ARG A 72 -0.75 6.60 -30.98
C ARG A 72 -2.05 7.17 -31.53
N GLU A 73 -3.12 7.18 -30.73
CA GLU A 73 -4.41 7.73 -31.15
C GLU A 73 -4.33 9.23 -31.47
N VAL A 74 -3.60 10.02 -30.67
CA VAL A 74 -3.38 11.45 -30.93
C VAL A 74 -2.69 11.68 -32.28
N ARG A 75 -1.75 10.82 -32.66
CA ARG A 75 -1.01 10.92 -33.94
C ARG A 75 -1.80 10.39 -35.13
N GLU A 76 -2.59 9.36 -34.89
CA GLU A 76 -3.33 8.63 -35.91
C GLU A 76 -4.81 8.44 -35.47
N PRO A 77 -5.66 9.47 -35.57
CA PRO A 77 -7.03 9.43 -35.02
C PRO A 77 -7.96 8.35 -35.59
N LEU A 78 -7.55 7.67 -36.66
CA LEU A 78 -8.31 6.55 -37.24
C LEU A 78 -8.00 5.21 -36.58
N LEU A 79 -7.02 5.13 -35.65
CA LEU A 79 -6.71 3.91 -34.91
C LEU A 79 -7.87 3.41 -34.05
N VAL A 80 -8.79 4.28 -33.66
CA VAL A 80 -10.02 3.89 -32.94
C VAL A 80 -10.84 2.85 -33.73
N PHE A 81 -10.69 2.77 -35.05
CA PHE A 81 -11.32 1.76 -35.90
C PHE A 81 -10.46 0.50 -36.11
N ASP A 82 -9.20 0.52 -35.70
CA ASP A 82 -8.31 -0.62 -35.76
C ASP A 82 -8.62 -1.65 -34.68
N ALA A 83 -8.80 -2.91 -35.07
CA ALA A 83 -9.17 -3.98 -34.18
C ALA A 83 -8.05 -4.31 -33.18
N GLY A 84 -6.79 -4.21 -33.61
CA GLY A 84 -5.62 -4.45 -32.74
C GLY A 84 -5.51 -3.36 -31.65
N TRP A 85 -5.67 -2.10 -32.05
CA TRP A 85 -5.64 -0.99 -31.08
C TRP A 85 -6.78 -1.12 -30.04
N ARG A 86 -7.98 -1.48 -30.46
CA ARG A 86 -9.11 -1.72 -29.54
C ARG A 86 -8.86 -2.90 -28.60
N ALA A 87 -8.22 -3.96 -29.08
CA ALA A 87 -7.79 -5.08 -28.24
C ALA A 87 -6.76 -4.62 -27.20
N ASP A 88 -5.76 -3.82 -27.59
CA ASP A 88 -4.77 -3.24 -26.66
C ASP A 88 -5.43 -2.42 -25.54
N VAL A 89 -6.48 -1.66 -25.86
CA VAL A 89 -7.27 -0.89 -24.87
C VAL A 89 -8.03 -1.82 -23.93
N ALA A 90 -8.66 -2.87 -24.44
CA ALA A 90 -9.41 -3.83 -23.64
C ALA A 90 -8.49 -4.61 -22.67
N ASP A 91 -7.35 -5.08 -23.16
CA ASP A 91 -6.35 -5.79 -22.37
C ASP A 91 -5.75 -4.89 -21.28
N LEU A 92 -5.46 -3.62 -21.60
CA LEU A 92 -5.00 -2.64 -20.60
C LEU A 92 -6.02 -2.46 -19.47
N ALA A 93 -7.30 -2.32 -19.83
CA ALA A 93 -8.37 -2.15 -18.84
C ALA A 93 -8.52 -3.39 -17.96
N GLN A 94 -8.38 -4.58 -18.52
CA GLN A 94 -8.39 -5.85 -17.79
C GLN A 94 -7.21 -5.96 -16.83
N ASP A 95 -5.98 -5.69 -17.29
CA ASP A 95 -4.77 -5.76 -16.47
C ASP A 95 -4.82 -4.78 -15.29
N LEU A 96 -5.31 -3.55 -15.52
CA LEU A 96 -5.50 -2.55 -14.48
C LEU A 96 -6.57 -2.98 -13.46
N THR A 97 -7.65 -3.62 -13.92
CA THR A 97 -8.69 -4.15 -13.03
C THR A 97 -8.12 -5.22 -12.10
N VAL A 98 -7.40 -6.19 -12.65
CA VAL A 98 -6.77 -7.27 -11.87
C VAL A 98 -5.78 -6.70 -10.83
N LEU A 99 -4.92 -5.77 -11.25
CA LEU A 99 -3.94 -5.18 -10.34
C LEU A 99 -4.62 -4.36 -9.22
N ASN A 100 -5.68 -3.60 -9.55
CA ASN A 100 -6.44 -2.84 -8.57
C ASN A 100 -7.16 -3.75 -7.56
N GLU A 101 -7.75 -4.86 -8.01
CA GLU A 101 -8.39 -5.86 -7.14
C GLU A 101 -7.37 -6.51 -6.20
N LEU A 102 -6.19 -6.88 -6.70
CA LEU A 102 -5.10 -7.42 -5.89
C LEU A 102 -4.63 -6.41 -4.83
N ALA A 103 -4.50 -5.14 -5.20
CA ALA A 103 -4.12 -4.09 -4.26
C ALA A 103 -5.20 -3.85 -3.21
N LEU A 104 -6.48 -3.82 -3.59
CA LEU A 104 -7.60 -3.66 -2.66
C LEU A 104 -7.73 -4.83 -1.66
N ALA A 105 -7.41 -6.05 -2.09
CA ALA A 105 -7.45 -7.23 -1.24
C ALA A 105 -6.30 -7.29 -0.22
N TYR A 106 -5.22 -6.52 -0.43
CA TYR A 106 -4.07 -6.52 0.45
C TYR A 106 -4.27 -5.58 1.64
N LEU A 107 -4.10 -6.09 2.87
CA LEU A 107 -4.16 -5.29 4.08
C LEU A 107 -2.75 -4.79 4.46
N PRO A 108 -2.47 -3.48 4.32
CA PRO A 108 -1.16 -2.93 4.64
C PRO A 108 -0.94 -2.87 6.16
N PRO A 109 0.32 -2.97 6.65
CA PRO A 109 0.65 -2.61 8.02
C PRO A 109 0.43 -1.09 8.23
N ALA A 110 0.21 -0.68 9.48
CA ALA A 110 -0.13 0.70 9.82
C ALA A 110 0.92 1.72 9.29
N GLU A 111 2.19 1.36 9.37
CA GLU A 111 3.32 2.18 8.93
C GLU A 111 3.38 2.38 7.40
N ALA A 112 2.70 1.52 6.64
CA ALA A 112 2.65 1.57 5.18
C ALA A 112 1.27 1.99 4.64
N ALA A 113 0.34 2.38 5.49
CA ALA A 113 -1.03 2.70 5.10
C ALA A 113 -1.10 3.87 4.09
N GLU A 114 -0.28 4.90 4.26
CA GLU A 114 -0.21 6.06 3.36
C GLU A 114 0.34 5.67 1.98
N LEU A 115 1.42 4.89 1.94
CA LEU A 115 1.98 4.37 0.69
C LEU A 115 0.95 3.52 -0.05
N HIS A 116 0.20 2.68 0.67
CA HIS A 116 -0.83 1.84 0.08
C HIS A 116 -2.01 2.67 -0.47
N ALA A 117 -2.46 3.67 0.26
CA ALA A 117 -3.51 4.59 -0.19
C ALA A 117 -3.08 5.33 -1.47
N SER A 118 -1.83 5.78 -1.56
CA SER A 118 -1.28 6.43 -2.74
C SER A 118 -1.19 5.48 -3.94
N LEU A 119 -0.85 4.19 -3.74
CA LEU A 119 -0.91 3.17 -4.80
C LEU A 119 -2.34 3.01 -5.33
N LEU A 120 -3.31 2.84 -4.43
CA LEU A 120 -4.72 2.71 -4.81
C LEU A 120 -5.23 3.94 -5.56
N GLN A 121 -4.79 5.14 -5.19
CA GLN A 121 -5.13 6.37 -5.89
C GLN A 121 -4.54 6.39 -7.32
N ALA A 122 -3.29 5.98 -7.50
CA ALA A 122 -2.67 5.90 -8.82
C ALA A 122 -3.39 4.89 -9.72
N LEU A 123 -3.70 3.69 -9.18
CA LEU A 123 -4.45 2.65 -9.91
C LEU A 123 -5.86 3.11 -10.27
N LYS A 124 -6.56 3.79 -9.36
CA LYS A 124 -7.89 4.35 -9.62
C LYS A 124 -7.87 5.36 -10.77
N LEU A 125 -6.86 6.22 -10.84
CA LEU A 125 -6.71 7.21 -11.92
C LEU A 125 -6.43 6.51 -13.26
N GLN A 126 -5.54 5.52 -13.28
CA GLN A 126 -5.25 4.75 -14.50
C GLN A 126 -6.47 3.98 -14.98
N LEU A 127 -7.19 3.33 -14.07
CA LEU A 127 -8.41 2.59 -14.39
C LEU A 127 -9.52 3.51 -14.94
N ALA A 128 -9.67 4.70 -14.35
CA ALA A 128 -10.61 5.71 -14.88
C ALA A 128 -10.22 6.16 -16.30
N GLY A 129 -8.91 6.34 -16.55
CA GLY A 129 -8.40 6.65 -17.89
C GLY A 129 -8.63 5.51 -18.89
N ALA A 130 -8.38 4.25 -18.49
CA ALA A 130 -8.63 3.09 -19.34
C ALA A 130 -10.14 2.88 -19.64
N THR A 131 -11.00 3.13 -18.65
CA THR A 131 -12.46 3.10 -18.83
C THR A 131 -12.91 4.15 -19.83
N ALA A 132 -12.40 5.38 -19.74
CA ALA A 132 -12.70 6.44 -20.70
C ALA A 132 -12.19 6.12 -22.11
N LEU A 133 -10.99 5.52 -22.25
CA LEU A 133 -10.48 4.99 -23.51
C LEU A 133 -11.43 3.95 -24.12
N ARG A 134 -11.91 3.03 -23.31
CA ARG A 134 -12.85 2.00 -23.72
C ARG A 134 -14.16 2.63 -24.19
N SER A 135 -14.73 3.59 -23.43
CA SER A 135 -15.91 4.34 -23.86
C SER A 135 -15.69 5.04 -25.20
N PHE A 136 -14.51 5.64 -25.39
CA PHE A 136 -14.14 6.25 -26.67
C PHE A 136 -14.15 5.26 -27.83
N THR A 137 -13.71 4.00 -27.63
CA THR A 137 -13.79 2.97 -28.69
C THR A 137 -15.21 2.59 -29.10
N GLU A 138 -16.20 2.89 -28.25
CA GLU A 138 -17.61 2.57 -28.47
C GLU A 138 -18.37 3.78 -29.05
N THR A 139 -18.07 4.99 -28.56
CA THR A 139 -18.80 6.23 -28.89
C THR A 139 -18.16 7.05 -29.99
N TYR A 140 -16.86 6.90 -30.19
CA TYR A 140 -16.02 7.74 -31.09
C TYR A 140 -16.09 9.23 -30.75
N SER A 141 -16.45 9.57 -29.53
CA SER A 141 -16.62 10.94 -29.09
C SER A 141 -15.33 11.54 -28.55
N VAL A 142 -14.85 12.61 -29.17
CA VAL A 142 -13.66 13.34 -28.71
C VAL A 142 -13.82 13.84 -27.28
N SER A 143 -15.05 14.10 -26.83
CA SER A 143 -15.33 14.48 -25.43
C SER A 143 -14.93 13.38 -24.44
N ASP A 144 -14.99 12.11 -24.85
CA ASP A 144 -14.62 10.96 -24.00
C ASP A 144 -13.11 10.76 -23.94
N PHE A 145 -12.36 11.33 -24.89
CA PHE A 145 -10.91 11.23 -24.95
C PHE A 145 -10.19 12.26 -24.05
N SER A 146 -10.74 13.47 -23.91
CA SER A 146 -10.15 14.52 -23.07
C SER A 146 -9.94 14.12 -21.60
N PRO A 147 -10.88 13.41 -20.93
CA PRO A 147 -10.66 12.90 -19.57
C PRO A 147 -9.49 11.93 -19.45
N VAL A 148 -9.20 11.14 -20.51
CA VAL A 148 -8.11 10.16 -20.52
C VAL A 148 -6.76 10.83 -20.27
N LEU A 149 -6.43 11.86 -21.05
CA LEU A 149 -5.19 12.62 -20.91
C LEU A 149 -5.02 13.14 -19.49
N LYS A 150 -6.07 13.76 -18.94
CA LYS A 150 -6.06 14.30 -17.58
C LYS A 150 -5.81 13.23 -16.50
N GLN A 151 -6.37 12.02 -16.65
CA GLN A 151 -6.18 10.94 -15.68
C GLN A 151 -4.77 10.35 -15.77
N VAL A 152 -4.26 10.15 -16.98
CA VAL A 152 -2.89 9.68 -17.24
C VAL A 152 -1.86 10.64 -16.63
N ASP A 153 -2.00 11.95 -16.86
CA ASP A 153 -1.10 12.96 -16.31
C ASP A 153 -1.12 12.97 -14.77
N LYS A 154 -2.30 12.88 -14.16
CA LYS A 154 -2.44 12.81 -12.71
C LYS A 154 -1.79 11.54 -12.13
N ALA A 155 -2.00 10.38 -12.75
CA ALA A 155 -1.37 9.13 -12.31
C ALA A 155 0.16 9.24 -12.39
N GLN A 156 0.69 9.88 -13.45
CA GLN A 156 2.12 10.09 -13.61
C GLN A 156 2.73 10.98 -12.52
N GLN A 157 1.99 11.97 -12.03
CA GLN A 157 2.46 12.86 -10.96
C GLN A 157 2.61 12.15 -9.60
N ILE A 158 1.83 11.10 -9.35
CA ILE A 158 1.87 10.35 -8.08
C ILE A 158 3.04 9.35 -8.05
N LEU A 159 3.45 8.78 -9.18
CA LEU A 159 4.45 7.70 -9.22
C LEU A 159 5.82 8.05 -8.58
N PRO A 160 6.42 9.24 -8.80
CA PRO A 160 7.70 9.59 -8.17
C PRO A 160 7.62 9.61 -6.64
N GLU A 161 6.49 10.09 -6.09
CA GLU A 161 6.25 10.11 -4.66
C GLU A 161 6.13 8.68 -4.10
N LEU A 162 5.39 7.81 -4.77
CA LEU A 162 5.29 6.39 -4.42
C LEU A 162 6.65 5.69 -4.36
N LEU A 163 7.52 5.94 -5.34
CA LEU A 163 8.86 5.39 -5.38
C LEU A 163 9.73 5.90 -4.23
N SER A 164 9.59 7.20 -3.90
CA SER A 164 10.27 7.82 -2.75
C SER A 164 9.81 7.18 -1.43
N MET A 165 8.49 7.06 -1.22
CA MET A 165 7.91 6.44 -0.02
C MET A 165 8.35 4.97 0.13
N LEU A 166 8.36 4.19 -0.96
CA LEU A 166 8.83 2.80 -0.93
C LEU A 166 10.33 2.72 -0.57
N SER A 167 11.13 3.66 -1.02
CA SER A 167 12.56 3.70 -0.68
C SER A 167 12.79 4.01 0.80
N ALA A 168 11.94 4.83 1.40
CA ALA A 168 11.99 5.18 2.82
C ALA A 168 11.63 3.99 3.75
N LEU A 169 10.79 3.05 3.30
CA LEU A 169 10.49 1.84 4.07
C LEU A 169 11.66 0.85 4.19
N LYS A 170 12.75 1.07 3.45
CA LYS A 170 13.94 0.20 3.48
C LYS A 170 14.93 0.53 4.60
N ASN A 171 14.81 1.70 5.20
CA ASN A 171 15.71 2.22 6.23
C ASN A 171 15.05 2.14 7.61
#